data_cac311ba9d107ebb754340a39cfa1fbc
#
_entry.id   cac311ba9d107ebb754340a39cfa1fbc
#
_cell.length_a   1.000
_cell.length_b   1.000
_cell.length_c   1.000
_cell.angle_alpha   90.00
_cell.angle_beta   90.00
_cell.angle_gamma   90.00
#
_symmetry.space_group_name_H-M   'P 1'
#
loop_
_entity.id
_entity.type
_entity.pdbx_description
1 polymer ?
#
loop_
_entity_poly.entity_id
_entity_poly.type
_entity_poly.pdbx_seq_one_letter_code
_entity_poly.pdbx_strand_id
1 'polypeptide(L)'
;MEKHAASPNDFPTDGVELRCFLMVSDYTRSLAFYRDVLGATVMRELPGTLCFLRFAGSQILLSAPFGSRSDQPAVINPPPLDHNSVISELSIRVPDCSAAYEVLRSRGAEFLTPPFEWSNETRAFFHDPDGHLLEIREVREAEVSSE
;
A
#
# COMPACT_ATOMS: atom_id res chain seq x y z
N MET A 1 -17.25 -28.85 -7.65
CA MET A 1 -17.63 -27.44 -7.46
C MET A 1 -18.02 -26.87 -8.81
N GLU A 2 -19.29 -26.73 -9.07
CA GLU A 2 -19.76 -26.11 -10.29
C GLU A 2 -19.41 -24.63 -10.25
N LYS A 3 -18.60 -24.20 -11.20
CA LYS A 3 -18.40 -22.79 -11.43
C LYS A 3 -19.72 -22.22 -11.93
N HIS A 4 -20.31 -21.36 -11.12
CA HIS A 4 -21.47 -20.60 -11.53
C HIS A 4 -21.05 -19.80 -12.79
N ALA A 5 -21.71 -20.04 -13.90
CA ALA A 5 -21.45 -19.27 -15.10
C ALA A 5 -21.90 -17.84 -14.84
N ALA A 6 -20.92 -16.92 -14.76
CA ALA A 6 -21.22 -15.49 -14.58
C ALA A 6 -22.02 -15.02 -15.79
N SER A 7 -23.06 -14.22 -15.54
CA SER A 7 -23.74 -13.49 -16.60
C SER A 7 -22.73 -12.59 -17.33
N PRO A 8 -22.86 -12.36 -18.65
CA PRO A 8 -21.97 -11.44 -19.37
C PRO A 8 -21.88 -10.02 -18.76
N ASN A 9 -22.87 -9.65 -17.94
CA ASN A 9 -22.91 -8.33 -17.29
C ASN A 9 -22.37 -8.35 -15.86
N ASP A 10 -22.02 -9.53 -15.34
CA ASP A 10 -21.50 -9.64 -13.96
C ASP A 10 -20.01 -9.48 -13.96
N PHE A 11 -19.51 -8.65 -13.03
CA PHE A 11 -18.08 -8.59 -12.78
C PHE A 11 -17.66 -9.92 -12.12
N PRO A 12 -16.63 -10.62 -12.67
CA PRO A 12 -16.21 -11.88 -12.09
C PRO A 12 -15.64 -11.65 -10.68
N THR A 13 -16.01 -12.53 -9.73
CA THR A 13 -15.50 -12.48 -8.36
C THR A 13 -14.45 -13.56 -8.10
N ASP A 14 -14.58 -14.71 -8.79
CA ASP A 14 -13.63 -15.81 -8.64
C ASP A 14 -12.32 -15.51 -9.38
N GLY A 15 -11.20 -15.64 -8.69
CA GLY A 15 -9.88 -15.41 -9.28
C GLY A 15 -9.54 -13.94 -9.48
N VAL A 16 -10.34 -13.03 -8.92
CA VAL A 16 -10.04 -11.58 -8.96
C VAL A 16 -9.12 -11.24 -7.80
N GLU A 17 -8.00 -10.59 -8.10
CA GLU A 17 -7.04 -10.14 -7.11
C GLU A 17 -6.75 -8.66 -7.32
N LEU A 18 -6.64 -7.93 -6.22
CA LEU A 18 -6.18 -6.54 -6.27
C LEU A 18 -4.69 -6.50 -5.96
N ARG A 19 -3.96 -5.83 -6.83
CA ARG A 19 -2.53 -5.59 -6.64
C ARG A 19 -2.26 -4.10 -6.73
N CYS A 20 -1.54 -3.57 -5.75
CA CYS A 20 -1.05 -2.20 -5.80
C CYS A 20 0.31 -2.20 -6.48
N PHE A 21 0.42 -1.52 -7.61
CA PHE A 21 1.68 -1.37 -8.35
C PHE A 21 2.33 -0.04 -7.96
N LEU A 22 3.55 -0.11 -7.42
CA LEU A 22 4.32 1.05 -7.01
C LEU A 22 5.61 1.12 -7.79
N MET A 23 5.74 2.16 -8.59
CA MET A 23 7.00 2.49 -9.25
C MET A 23 7.93 3.12 -8.22
N VAL A 24 9.16 2.62 -8.13
CA VAL A 24 10.14 3.07 -7.14
C VAL A 24 11.44 3.51 -7.83
N SER A 25 12.07 4.55 -7.32
CA SER A 25 13.31 5.08 -7.91
C SER A 25 14.54 4.28 -7.49
N ASP A 26 14.53 3.70 -6.30
CA ASP A 26 15.61 2.89 -5.74
C ASP A 26 15.04 1.59 -5.21
N TYR A 27 15.18 0.53 -5.99
CA TYR A 27 14.60 -0.78 -5.69
C TYR A 27 15.03 -1.31 -4.32
N THR A 28 16.33 -1.28 -4.03
CA THR A 28 16.88 -1.83 -2.78
C THR A 28 16.34 -1.07 -1.56
N ARG A 29 16.28 0.25 -1.65
CA ARG A 29 15.75 1.11 -0.59
C ARG A 29 14.27 0.86 -0.34
N SER A 30 13.50 0.80 -1.41
CA SER A 30 12.05 0.58 -1.29
C SER A 30 11.71 -0.82 -0.82
N LEU A 31 12.43 -1.83 -1.29
CA LEU A 31 12.25 -3.19 -0.78
C LEU A 31 12.53 -3.25 0.72
N ALA A 32 13.62 -2.62 1.19
CA ALA A 32 13.93 -2.56 2.62
C ALA A 32 12.80 -1.88 3.41
N PHE A 33 12.24 -0.80 2.88
CA PHE A 33 11.12 -0.12 3.53
C PHE A 33 9.90 -1.05 3.67
N TYR A 34 9.44 -1.63 2.58
CA TYR A 34 8.22 -2.44 2.62
C TYR A 34 8.40 -3.75 3.38
N ARG A 35 9.56 -4.38 3.28
CA ARG A 35 9.86 -5.62 3.99
C ARG A 35 10.19 -5.38 5.46
N ASP A 36 11.11 -4.46 5.76
CA ASP A 36 11.71 -4.35 7.10
C ASP A 36 11.00 -3.32 7.98
N VAL A 37 10.51 -2.22 7.41
CA VAL A 37 9.76 -1.20 8.16
C VAL A 37 8.30 -1.60 8.25
N LEU A 38 7.66 -1.83 7.11
CA LEU A 38 6.22 -2.14 7.06
C LEU A 38 5.91 -3.58 7.47
N GLY A 39 6.83 -4.51 7.23
CA GLY A 39 6.65 -5.92 7.57
C GLY A 39 5.99 -6.76 6.50
N ALA A 40 6.05 -6.33 5.25
CA ALA A 40 5.52 -7.11 4.14
C ALA A 40 6.38 -8.36 3.88
N THR A 41 5.73 -9.41 3.38
CA THR A 41 6.39 -10.68 3.05
C THR A 41 6.74 -10.72 1.57
N VAL A 42 7.99 -11.03 1.26
CA VAL A 42 8.42 -11.22 -0.13
C VAL A 42 7.88 -12.54 -0.64
N MET A 43 7.08 -12.51 -1.70
CA MET A 43 6.50 -13.69 -2.33
C MET A 43 7.34 -14.16 -3.51
N ARG A 44 7.86 -13.22 -4.28
CA ARG A 44 8.69 -13.49 -5.46
C ARG A 44 9.49 -12.24 -5.77
N GLU A 45 10.70 -12.43 -6.24
CA GLU A 45 11.60 -11.34 -6.57
C GLU A 45 12.36 -11.61 -7.86
N LEU A 46 12.46 -10.57 -8.69
CA LEU A 46 13.49 -10.45 -9.72
C LEU A 46 14.45 -9.37 -9.20
N PRO A 47 15.62 -9.77 -8.63
CA PRO A 47 16.48 -8.84 -7.91
C PRO A 47 16.85 -7.60 -8.73
N GLY A 48 16.73 -6.42 -8.10
CA GLY A 48 17.00 -5.14 -8.73
C GLY A 48 15.93 -4.64 -9.70
N THR A 49 14.90 -5.44 -9.99
CA THR A 49 13.90 -5.13 -11.01
C THR A 49 12.50 -5.01 -10.43
N LEU A 50 11.98 -6.08 -9.84
CA LEU A 50 10.65 -6.06 -9.26
C LEU A 50 10.53 -7.06 -8.11
N CYS A 51 9.56 -6.80 -7.25
CA CYS A 51 9.28 -7.65 -6.10
C CYS A 51 7.77 -7.74 -5.86
N PHE A 52 7.28 -8.95 -5.74
CA PHE A 52 5.92 -9.23 -5.34
C PHE A 52 5.88 -9.42 -3.85
N LEU A 53 5.12 -8.57 -3.17
CA LEU A 53 4.99 -8.56 -1.71
C LEU A 53 3.55 -8.87 -1.32
N ARG A 54 3.39 -9.49 -0.16
CA ARG A 54 2.08 -9.65 0.50
C ARG A 54 2.09 -8.85 1.78
N PHE A 55 1.04 -8.07 1.97
CA PHE A 55 0.85 -7.30 3.19
C PHE A 55 -0.65 -7.20 3.49
N ALA A 56 -1.03 -7.54 4.72
CA ALA A 56 -2.42 -7.43 5.19
C ALA A 56 -3.45 -8.08 4.25
N GLY A 57 -3.12 -9.25 3.69
CA GLY A 57 -3.99 -9.96 2.75
C GLY A 57 -4.03 -9.38 1.34
N SER A 58 -3.30 -8.30 1.08
CA SER A 58 -3.22 -7.66 -0.24
C SER A 58 -1.85 -7.85 -0.84
N GLN A 59 -1.74 -7.57 -2.14
CA GLN A 59 -0.47 -7.67 -2.86
C GLN A 59 0.07 -6.28 -3.20
N ILE A 60 1.37 -6.13 -3.04
CA ILE A 60 2.10 -4.94 -3.47
C ILE A 60 3.16 -5.40 -4.46
N LEU A 61 3.22 -4.76 -5.62
CA LEU A 61 4.27 -4.97 -6.60
C LEU A 61 5.15 -3.74 -6.65
N LEU A 62 6.41 -3.89 -6.23
CA LEU A 62 7.42 -2.86 -6.39
C LEU A 62 8.13 -3.07 -7.72
N SER A 63 8.30 -2.02 -8.49
CA SER A 63 9.02 -2.09 -9.76
C SER A 63 10.01 -0.94 -9.88
N ALA A 64 11.25 -1.28 -10.20
CA ALA A 64 12.21 -0.29 -10.67
C ALA A 64 11.73 0.32 -11.99
N PRO A 65 12.17 1.54 -12.33
CA PRO A 65 11.80 2.14 -13.61
C PRO A 65 12.18 1.23 -14.78
N PHE A 66 11.28 1.11 -15.73
CA PHE A 66 11.53 0.37 -16.96
C PHE A 66 11.18 1.26 -18.15
N GLY A 67 11.74 0.94 -19.31
CA GLY A 67 11.44 1.68 -20.52
C GLY A 67 10.00 1.53 -20.99
N SER A 68 9.59 2.36 -21.92
CA SER A 68 8.25 2.29 -22.51
C SER A 68 8.00 0.92 -23.13
N ARG A 69 6.83 0.36 -22.81
CA ARG A 69 6.33 -0.86 -23.44
C ARG A 69 5.14 -0.50 -24.32
N SER A 70 4.99 -1.21 -25.43
CA SER A 70 3.92 -0.92 -26.38
C SER A 70 2.52 -1.17 -25.81
N ASP A 71 2.42 -1.99 -24.76
CA ASP A 71 1.16 -2.34 -24.08
C ASP A 71 0.84 -1.50 -22.86
N GLN A 72 1.71 -0.54 -22.51
CA GLN A 72 1.56 0.26 -21.28
C GLN A 72 1.55 1.76 -21.61
N PRO A 73 0.68 2.51 -20.93
CA PRO A 73 0.68 3.96 -21.10
C PRO A 73 1.94 4.59 -20.49
N ALA A 74 2.42 5.67 -21.09
CA ALA A 74 3.62 6.39 -20.65
C ALA A 74 3.50 6.97 -19.22
N VAL A 75 2.29 7.08 -18.71
CA VAL A 75 2.01 7.65 -17.38
C VAL A 75 2.48 6.76 -16.22
N ILE A 76 2.87 5.51 -16.49
CA ILE A 76 3.34 4.60 -15.43
C ILE A 76 4.74 4.98 -14.94
N ASN A 77 5.56 5.61 -15.76
CA ASN A 77 6.92 6.03 -15.46
C ASN A 77 7.06 7.54 -15.58
N PRO A 78 7.81 8.20 -14.73
CA PRO A 78 8.56 7.78 -13.53
C PRO A 78 7.72 7.78 -12.26
N PRO A 79 8.33 7.46 -11.07
CA PRO A 79 7.67 7.60 -9.77
C PRO A 79 7.22 9.04 -9.52
N PRO A 80 6.30 9.28 -8.57
CA PRO A 80 5.85 10.63 -8.23
C PRO A 80 7.02 11.55 -7.89
N LEU A 81 7.08 12.72 -8.52
CA LEU A 81 8.12 13.71 -8.27
C LEU A 81 7.70 14.74 -7.22
N ASP A 82 6.39 14.97 -7.06
CA ASP A 82 5.86 15.94 -6.11
C ASP A 82 5.33 15.20 -4.87
N HIS A 83 6.13 15.26 -3.78
CA HIS A 83 5.77 14.62 -2.52
C HIS A 83 4.76 15.45 -1.70
N ASN A 84 4.37 16.62 -2.15
CA ASN A 84 3.39 17.47 -1.48
C ASN A 84 1.99 17.36 -2.06
N SER A 85 1.86 16.62 -3.16
CA SER A 85 0.59 16.45 -3.86
C SER A 85 0.44 15.00 -4.30
N VAL A 86 -0.58 14.33 -3.80
CA VAL A 86 -0.86 12.93 -4.14
C VAL A 86 -2.33 12.77 -4.49
N ILE A 87 -2.61 11.83 -5.37
CA ILE A 87 -3.97 11.50 -5.77
C ILE A 87 -4.41 10.12 -5.27
N SER A 88 -3.53 9.41 -4.58
CA SER A 88 -3.82 8.09 -4.01
C SER A 88 -2.99 7.86 -2.76
N GLU A 89 -3.47 6.99 -1.90
CA GLU A 89 -2.75 6.58 -0.69
C GLU A 89 -3.00 5.11 -0.40
N LEU A 90 -2.09 4.52 0.37
CA LEU A 90 -2.31 3.21 0.98
C LEU A 90 -2.81 3.44 2.40
N SER A 91 -4.04 3.04 2.68
CA SER A 91 -4.65 3.17 3.99
C SER A 91 -4.62 1.83 4.72
N ILE A 92 -3.97 1.79 5.87
CA ILE A 92 -3.74 0.58 6.66
C ILE A 92 -4.53 0.69 7.96
N ARG A 93 -5.54 -0.14 8.12
CA ARG A 93 -6.25 -0.20 9.39
C ARG A 93 -5.41 -0.98 10.40
N VAL A 94 -5.25 -0.42 11.59
CA VAL A 94 -4.51 -1.03 12.71
C VAL A 94 -5.38 -1.04 13.96
N PRO A 95 -5.15 -2.00 14.89
CA PRO A 95 -5.93 -2.03 16.12
C PRO A 95 -5.67 -0.85 17.06
N ASP A 96 -4.44 -0.30 17.05
CA ASP A 96 -3.99 0.78 17.92
C ASP A 96 -3.04 1.66 17.14
N CYS A 97 -3.49 2.85 16.76
CA CYS A 97 -2.74 3.76 15.91
C CYS A 97 -1.48 4.28 16.61
N SER A 98 -1.59 4.65 17.88
CA SER A 98 -0.44 5.16 18.64
C SER A 98 0.63 4.09 18.82
N ALA A 99 0.26 2.86 19.11
CA ALA A 99 1.19 1.75 19.21
C ALA A 99 1.86 1.45 17.86
N ALA A 100 1.10 1.39 16.78
CA ALA A 100 1.63 1.18 15.44
C ALA A 100 2.58 2.31 15.03
N TYR A 101 2.22 3.55 15.32
CA TYR A 101 3.07 4.72 15.08
C TYR A 101 4.44 4.57 15.75
N GLU A 102 4.48 4.19 17.00
CA GLU A 102 5.75 4.03 17.73
C GLU A 102 6.59 2.88 17.14
N VAL A 103 5.95 1.76 16.80
CA VAL A 103 6.66 0.63 16.19
C VAL A 103 7.26 1.03 14.83
N LEU A 104 6.48 1.66 13.97
CA LEU A 104 6.96 2.07 12.65
C LEU A 104 8.08 3.12 12.75
N ARG A 105 7.97 4.07 13.68
CA ARG A 105 9.03 5.04 13.94
C ARG A 105 10.32 4.36 14.40
N SER A 106 10.22 3.39 15.29
CA SER A 106 11.38 2.65 15.77
C SER A 106 12.09 1.88 14.65
N ARG A 107 11.36 1.56 13.58
CA ARG A 107 11.89 0.90 12.39
C ARG A 107 12.36 1.86 11.30
N GLY A 108 12.28 3.17 11.55
CA GLY A 108 12.79 4.18 10.65
C GLY A 108 11.75 4.89 9.77
N ALA A 109 10.45 4.64 9.96
CA ALA A 109 9.42 5.39 9.23
C ALA A 109 9.42 6.86 9.66
N GLU A 110 9.35 7.74 8.68
CA GLU A 110 9.28 9.18 8.91
C GLU A 110 7.83 9.64 8.73
N PHE A 111 7.20 10.02 9.83
CA PHE A 111 5.81 10.44 9.80
C PHE A 111 5.69 11.92 9.48
N LEU A 112 4.71 12.23 8.65
CA LEU A 112 4.32 13.61 8.33
C LEU A 112 3.50 14.23 9.45
N THR A 113 2.70 13.39 10.14
CA THR A 113 1.84 13.80 11.23
C THR A 113 1.91 12.77 12.36
N PRO A 114 1.83 13.22 13.62
CA PRO A 114 1.61 12.29 14.72
C PRO A 114 0.18 11.74 14.68
N PRO A 115 -0.15 10.72 15.49
CA PRO A 115 -1.53 10.28 15.61
C PRO A 115 -2.45 11.43 16.01
N PHE A 116 -3.50 11.61 15.25
CA PHE A 116 -4.49 12.67 15.47
C PHE A 116 -5.88 12.06 15.54
N GLU A 117 -6.59 12.41 16.58
CA GLU A 117 -7.93 11.91 16.83
C GLU A 117 -8.95 12.77 16.11
N TRP A 118 -9.74 12.13 15.25
CA TRP A 118 -10.78 12.80 14.49
C TRP A 118 -12.04 11.96 14.52
N SER A 119 -13.09 12.49 15.18
CA SER A 119 -14.35 11.76 15.30
C SER A 119 -14.11 10.37 15.92
N ASN A 120 -14.42 9.30 15.21
CA ASN A 120 -14.24 7.93 15.69
C ASN A 120 -12.96 7.26 15.14
N GLU A 121 -12.05 8.04 14.59
CA GLU A 121 -10.80 7.54 14.02
C GLU A 121 -9.60 8.24 14.65
N THR A 122 -8.48 7.51 14.71
CA THR A 122 -7.15 8.08 14.97
C THR A 122 -6.28 7.73 13.77
N ARG A 123 -5.63 8.72 13.16
CA ARG A 123 -4.85 8.55 11.94
C ARG A 123 -3.48 9.19 12.06
N ALA A 124 -2.50 8.61 11.38
CA ALA A 124 -1.18 9.19 11.21
C ALA A 124 -0.69 8.90 9.79
N PHE A 125 -0.01 9.87 9.19
CA PHE A 125 0.41 9.80 7.79
C PHE A 125 1.91 9.77 7.68
N PHE A 126 2.42 9.00 6.73
CA PHE A 126 3.84 8.90 6.42
C PHE A 126 4.05 8.62 4.94
N HIS A 127 5.29 8.80 4.48
CA HIS A 127 5.66 8.50 3.10
C HIS A 127 6.54 7.26 3.04
N ASP A 128 6.46 6.56 1.91
CA ASP A 128 7.52 5.64 1.53
C ASP A 128 8.73 6.43 0.99
N PRO A 129 9.85 5.77 0.64
CA PRO A 129 11.04 6.47 0.14
C PRO A 129 10.84 7.29 -1.12
N ASP A 130 9.83 7.01 -1.93
CA ASP A 130 9.52 7.73 -3.16
C ASP A 130 8.41 8.77 -3.01
N GLY A 131 7.86 8.91 -1.81
CA GLY A 131 6.78 9.86 -1.56
C GLY A 131 5.39 9.31 -1.78
N HIS A 132 5.23 8.00 -1.96
CA HIS A 132 3.90 7.40 -1.92
C HIS A 132 3.31 7.59 -0.53
N LEU A 133 2.08 8.10 -0.47
CA LEU A 133 1.44 8.40 0.81
C LEU A 133 0.87 7.13 1.43
N LEU A 134 1.16 6.93 2.71
CA LEU A 134 0.57 5.88 3.52
C LEU A 134 -0.08 6.50 4.75
N GLU A 135 -1.16 5.87 5.21
CA GLU A 135 -1.73 6.19 6.51
C GLU A 135 -1.90 4.91 7.33
N ILE A 136 -1.75 5.04 8.64
CA ILE A 136 -2.28 4.07 9.59
C ILE A 136 -3.50 4.69 10.25
N ARG A 137 -4.55 3.89 10.42
CA ARG A 137 -5.78 4.36 11.05
C ARG A 137 -6.36 3.33 11.99
N GLU A 138 -6.79 3.81 13.12
CA GLU A 138 -7.56 3.07 14.09
C GLU A 138 -9.00 3.55 14.00
N VAL A 139 -9.92 2.63 13.81
CA VAL A 139 -11.35 2.96 13.80
C VAL A 139 -11.93 2.47 15.11
N ARG A 140 -12.40 3.41 15.93
CA ARG A 140 -13.24 3.06 17.06
C ARG A 140 -14.64 2.85 16.52
N GLU A 141 -15.07 1.60 16.57
CA GLU A 141 -16.44 1.32 16.18
C GLU A 141 -17.36 2.12 17.09
N ALA A 142 -18.00 3.14 16.52
CA ALA A 142 -19.20 3.64 17.13
C ALA A 142 -20.03 2.41 17.46
N GLU A 143 -20.56 2.32 18.69
CA GLU A 143 -21.51 1.28 19.04
C GLU A 143 -22.41 1.10 17.84
N VAL A 144 -22.21 -0.01 17.13
CA VAL A 144 -23.02 -0.31 15.98
C VAL A 144 -24.41 -0.47 16.54
N SER A 145 -25.22 0.57 16.34
CA SER A 145 -26.64 0.36 16.42
C SER A 145 -26.90 -0.76 15.43
N SER A 146 -27.15 -1.94 15.99
CA SER A 146 -27.50 -3.10 15.21
C SER A 146 -28.76 -2.77 14.40
N GLU A 147 -28.56 -2.45 13.15
CA GLU A 147 -29.67 -2.52 12.20
C GLU A 147 -29.69 -3.88 11.53
#